data_245e4a5313e08f2ee11320c1278a803c
#
_entry.id   245e4a5313e08f2ee11320c1278a803c
#
_cell.length_a   1.000
_cell.length_b   1.000
_cell.length_c   1.000
_cell.angle_alpha   90.00
_cell.angle_beta   90.00
_cell.angle_gamma   90.00
#
_symmetry.space_group_name_H-M   'P 1'
#
loop_
_entity.id
_entity.type
_entity.pdbx_description
1 polymer ?
#
loop_
_entity_poly.entity_id
_entity_poly.type
_entity_poly.pdbx_seq_one_letter_code
_entity_poly.pdbx_strand_id
1 'polypeptide(L)'
;IEGTKVITKSEFQAAPGEIVALVGPSGEGKTTMIRLILGLIRPQEGETVIIASNGKTVPMNAETRHLFAYVPQGNTILSGTIAENMRMVKEDATDEEIIEALKISCAWDFVQHLPDTINSRVGERGRGFSEGQSQRLAIARAVLRDAPVLLLDEATSALDVTTERNVLRNIIRQ
;
A
#
# COMPACT_ATOMS: atom_id res chain seq x y z
N ILE A 1 20.56 20.71 -3.75
CA ILE A 1 20.04 21.63 -2.71
C ILE A 1 20.67 21.15 -1.41
N GLU A 2 21.88 21.63 -1.11
CA GLU A 2 22.58 21.33 0.14
C GLU A 2 21.90 22.06 1.29
N GLY A 3 21.53 21.34 2.34
CA GLY A 3 21.25 21.91 3.66
C GLY A 3 19.79 21.97 4.13
N THR A 4 18.78 21.56 3.34
CA THR A 4 17.40 21.55 3.86
C THR A 4 17.13 20.24 4.58
N LYS A 5 17.02 20.27 5.91
CA LYS A 5 16.60 19.11 6.72
C LYS A 5 15.09 18.90 6.52
N VAL A 6 14.70 17.78 5.95
CA VAL A 6 13.29 17.42 5.69
C VAL A 6 12.64 16.80 6.93
N ILE A 7 13.39 15.98 7.66
CA ILE A 7 12.95 15.35 8.92
C ILE A 7 14.02 15.62 9.97
N THR A 8 13.63 16.19 11.11
CA THR A 8 14.54 16.50 12.21
C THR A 8 13.97 16.00 13.53
N LYS A 9 14.79 15.26 14.31
CA LYS A 9 14.46 14.77 15.67
C LYS A 9 13.09 14.07 15.75
N SER A 10 12.80 13.27 14.73
CA SER A 10 11.54 12.50 14.68
C SER A 10 11.82 11.08 15.17
N GLU A 11 11.00 10.64 16.12
CA GLU A 11 10.97 9.27 16.61
C GLU A 11 9.53 8.79 16.59
N PHE A 12 9.29 7.63 16.04
CA PHE A 12 8.01 6.94 16.16
C PHE A 12 8.23 5.44 16.17
N GLN A 13 7.31 4.72 16.77
CA GLN A 13 7.26 3.28 16.80
C GLN A 13 5.86 2.82 16.45
N ALA A 14 5.75 1.74 15.70
CA ALA A 14 4.49 1.04 15.43
C ALA A 14 4.59 -0.38 16.01
N ALA A 15 3.63 -0.74 16.82
CA ALA A 15 3.53 -2.08 17.41
C ALA A 15 2.64 -3.00 16.53
N PRO A 16 2.76 -4.33 16.65
CA PRO A 16 1.85 -5.25 15.97
C PRO A 16 0.38 -4.96 16.28
N GLY A 17 -0.47 -4.92 15.25
CA GLY A 17 -1.89 -4.58 15.37
C GLY A 17 -2.18 -3.08 15.51
N GLU A 18 -1.18 -2.23 15.51
CA GLU A 18 -1.33 -0.78 15.64
C GLU A 18 -1.49 -0.13 14.26
N ILE A 19 -2.33 0.91 14.21
CA ILE A 19 -2.51 1.77 13.05
C ILE A 19 -1.87 3.11 13.36
N VAL A 20 -0.88 3.48 12.57
CA VAL A 20 -0.19 4.76 12.68
C VAL A 20 -0.55 5.65 11.51
N ALA A 21 -1.07 6.84 11.78
CA ALA A 21 -1.36 7.85 10.77
C ALA A 21 -0.31 8.95 10.77
N LEU A 22 0.38 9.14 9.64
CA LEU A 22 1.28 10.26 9.42
C LEU A 22 0.45 11.46 8.91
N VAL A 23 0.23 12.44 9.75
CA VAL A 23 -0.59 13.62 9.46
C VAL A 23 0.30 14.85 9.33
N GLY A 24 0.02 15.68 8.34
CA GLY A 24 0.73 16.95 8.10
C GLY A 24 0.46 17.48 6.69
N PRO A 25 0.78 18.77 6.43
CA PRO A 25 0.68 19.37 5.11
C PRO A 25 1.48 18.62 4.04
N SER A 26 1.13 18.84 2.77
CA SER A 26 1.91 18.31 1.65
C SER A 26 3.33 18.87 1.65
N GLY A 27 4.32 18.01 1.40
CA GLY A 27 5.73 18.41 1.37
C GLY A 27 6.49 18.33 2.70
N GLU A 28 5.85 18.03 3.82
CA GLU A 28 6.49 17.92 5.14
C GLU A 28 7.23 16.59 5.41
N GLY A 29 7.47 15.78 4.40
CA GLY A 29 8.33 14.61 4.52
C GLY A 29 7.62 13.28 4.80
N LYS A 30 6.27 13.18 4.71
CA LYS A 30 5.52 11.92 4.89
C LYS A 30 6.03 10.82 3.97
N THR A 31 6.11 11.08 2.67
CA THR A 31 6.68 10.13 1.70
C THR A 31 8.16 9.85 1.96
N THR A 32 8.93 10.82 2.46
CA THR A 32 10.32 10.61 2.88
C THR A 32 10.41 9.64 4.06
N MET A 33 9.51 9.77 5.04
CA MET A 33 9.40 8.83 6.17
C MET A 33 9.08 7.41 5.68
N ILE A 34 8.12 7.26 4.79
CA ILE A 34 7.79 5.96 4.17
C ILE A 34 9.01 5.36 3.44
N ARG A 35 9.76 6.17 2.71
CA ARG A 35 10.99 5.74 2.03
C ARG A 35 12.09 5.28 3.00
N LEU A 36 12.20 5.92 4.17
CA LEU A 36 13.09 5.49 5.25
C LEU A 36 12.64 4.15 5.83
N ILE A 37 11.33 3.99 6.10
CA ILE A 37 10.74 2.73 6.59
C ILE A 37 10.98 1.58 5.59
N LEU A 38 10.87 1.83 4.29
CA LEU A 38 11.13 0.85 3.25
C LEU A 38 12.64 0.60 3.00
N GLY A 39 13.53 1.32 3.68
CA GLY A 39 14.97 1.25 3.42
C GLY A 39 15.35 1.65 1.99
N LEU A 40 14.55 2.51 1.34
CA LEU A 40 14.84 3.05 0.01
C LEU A 40 15.86 4.18 0.07
N ILE A 41 15.91 4.88 1.21
CA ILE A 41 16.90 5.88 1.55
C ILE A 41 17.42 5.60 2.96
N ARG A 42 18.62 6.10 3.26
CA ARG A 42 19.21 5.99 4.60
C ARG A 42 19.12 7.33 5.32
N PRO A 43 18.83 7.34 6.63
CA PRO A 43 18.89 8.57 7.41
C PRO A 43 20.35 9.05 7.49
N GLN A 44 20.54 10.36 7.56
CA GLN A 44 21.89 10.96 7.78
C GLN A 44 22.35 10.79 9.22
N GLU A 45 21.41 10.83 10.15
CA GLU A 45 21.62 10.60 11.59
C GLU A 45 20.46 9.75 12.11
N GLY A 46 20.72 8.89 13.10
CA GLY A 46 19.73 7.96 13.62
C GLY A 46 19.64 6.66 12.80
N GLU A 47 18.63 5.87 13.07
CA GLU A 47 18.42 4.58 12.43
C GLU A 47 16.94 4.29 12.16
N THR A 48 16.69 3.40 11.24
CA THR A 48 15.37 2.80 10.99
C THR A 48 15.51 1.29 11.09
N VAL A 49 14.82 0.68 12.04
CA VAL A 49 14.98 -0.74 12.38
C VAL A 49 13.64 -1.43 12.54
N ILE A 50 13.63 -2.74 12.35
CA ILE A 50 12.58 -3.64 12.81
C ILE A 50 13.04 -4.25 14.14
N ILE A 51 12.16 -4.25 15.13
CA ILE A 51 12.39 -4.93 16.40
C ILE A 51 11.63 -6.25 16.35
N ALA A 52 12.35 -7.36 16.29
CA ALA A 52 11.75 -8.69 16.31
C ALA A 52 11.21 -9.03 17.72
N SER A 53 10.30 -9.99 17.82
CA SER A 53 9.67 -10.42 19.07
C SER A 53 10.67 -10.87 20.16
N ASN A 54 11.86 -11.29 19.76
CA ASN A 54 12.96 -11.66 20.67
C ASN A 54 13.85 -10.46 21.07
N GLY A 55 13.44 -9.23 20.74
CA GLY A 55 14.18 -7.99 21.01
C GLY A 55 15.37 -7.72 20.07
N LYS A 56 15.62 -8.58 19.07
CA LYS A 56 16.70 -8.36 18.10
C LYS A 56 16.28 -7.27 17.12
N THR A 57 17.15 -6.30 16.88
CA THR A 57 16.96 -5.26 15.89
C THR A 57 17.55 -5.66 14.54
N VAL A 58 16.81 -5.36 13.46
CA VAL A 58 17.24 -5.58 12.08
C VAL A 58 17.11 -4.26 11.32
N PRO A 59 18.20 -3.76 10.71
CA PRO A 59 18.14 -2.50 9.97
C PRO A 59 17.26 -2.64 8.73
N MET A 60 16.51 -1.57 8.41
CA MET A 60 15.72 -1.50 7.20
C MET A 60 16.61 -1.46 5.96
N ASN A 61 16.38 -2.39 5.03
CA ASN A 61 17.16 -2.52 3.79
C ASN A 61 16.37 -3.28 2.72
N ALA A 62 17.02 -3.67 1.63
CA ALA A 62 16.39 -4.42 0.55
C ALA A 62 15.83 -5.78 1.00
N GLU A 63 16.49 -6.44 1.95
CA GLU A 63 16.10 -7.77 2.45
C GLU A 63 14.85 -7.70 3.33
N THR A 64 14.61 -6.59 4.03
CA THR A 64 13.44 -6.42 4.88
C THR A 64 12.19 -5.95 4.14
N ARG A 65 12.29 -5.55 2.87
CA ARG A 65 11.14 -5.05 2.09
C ARG A 65 10.05 -6.07 1.85
N HIS A 66 10.36 -7.35 1.91
CA HIS A 66 9.34 -8.39 1.78
C HIS A 66 8.29 -8.36 2.90
N LEU A 67 8.63 -7.75 4.04
CA LEU A 67 7.73 -7.58 5.18
C LEU A 67 6.68 -6.49 4.97
N PHE A 68 6.76 -5.75 3.86
CA PHE A 68 5.89 -4.61 3.59
C PHE A 68 5.07 -4.83 2.33
N ALA A 69 3.77 -4.55 2.42
CA ALA A 69 2.93 -4.23 1.27
C ALA A 69 2.81 -2.70 1.18
N TYR A 70 3.15 -2.12 0.04
CA TYR A 70 3.18 -0.67 -0.14
C TYR A 70 2.28 -0.24 -1.29
N VAL A 71 1.40 0.70 -1.01
CA VAL A 71 0.60 1.40 -2.02
C VAL A 71 1.12 2.82 -2.12
N PRO A 72 1.91 3.17 -3.14
CA PRO A 72 2.41 4.53 -3.32
C PRO A 72 1.32 5.46 -3.82
N GLN A 73 1.55 6.75 -3.69
CA GLN A 73 0.73 7.79 -4.28
C GLN A 73 0.63 7.62 -5.81
N GLY A 74 -0.55 7.85 -6.36
CA GLY A 74 -0.84 7.79 -7.78
C GLY A 74 -1.23 6.39 -8.28
N ASN A 75 -1.33 6.27 -9.60
CA ASN A 75 -1.77 5.04 -10.24
C ASN A 75 -0.61 4.08 -10.50
N THR A 76 -0.69 2.89 -9.94
CA THR A 76 0.32 1.82 -10.05
C THR A 76 -0.21 0.58 -10.76
N ILE A 77 -1.41 0.66 -11.34
CA ILE A 77 -1.99 -0.45 -12.08
C ILE A 77 -1.36 -0.49 -13.48
N LEU A 78 -0.93 -1.67 -13.89
CA LEU A 78 -0.29 -1.91 -15.18
C LEU A 78 -1.29 -2.41 -16.20
N SER A 79 -0.95 -2.28 -17.49
CA SER A 79 -1.74 -2.85 -18.58
C SER A 79 -1.80 -4.37 -18.47
N GLY A 80 -2.96 -4.95 -18.75
CA GLY A 80 -3.24 -6.38 -18.60
C GLY A 80 -4.62 -6.59 -18.01
N THR A 81 -4.91 -7.78 -17.49
CA THR A 81 -6.17 -8.03 -16.77
C THR A 81 -6.04 -7.61 -15.29
N ILE A 82 -7.19 -7.48 -14.61
CA ILE A 82 -7.20 -7.28 -13.16
C ILE A 82 -6.51 -8.47 -12.47
N ALA A 83 -6.81 -9.70 -12.87
CA ALA A 83 -6.18 -10.90 -12.31
C ALA A 83 -4.67 -10.92 -12.53
N GLU A 84 -4.17 -10.54 -13.71
CA GLU A 84 -2.73 -10.42 -13.96
C GLU A 84 -2.08 -9.39 -13.02
N ASN A 85 -2.70 -8.24 -12.81
CA ASN A 85 -2.23 -7.24 -11.86
C ASN A 85 -2.15 -7.77 -10.41
N MET A 86 -3.11 -8.59 -9.99
CA MET A 86 -3.12 -9.21 -8.66
C MET A 86 -2.01 -10.26 -8.55
N ARG A 87 -1.85 -11.13 -9.55
CA ARG A 87 -0.84 -12.19 -9.57
C ARG A 87 0.60 -11.70 -9.64
N MET A 88 0.83 -10.42 -9.91
CA MET A 88 2.19 -9.82 -9.82
C MET A 88 2.79 -9.89 -8.41
N VAL A 89 1.96 -9.94 -7.36
CA VAL A 89 2.43 -9.97 -5.96
C VAL A 89 2.26 -11.34 -5.32
N LYS A 90 1.41 -12.20 -5.90
CA LYS A 90 1.17 -13.58 -5.49
C LYS A 90 0.80 -14.39 -6.75
N GLU A 91 1.82 -15.00 -7.38
CA GLU A 91 1.70 -15.66 -8.68
C GLU A 91 0.68 -16.79 -8.69
N ASP A 92 0.61 -17.54 -7.60
CA ASP A 92 -0.29 -18.69 -7.37
C ASP A 92 -1.65 -18.31 -6.78
N ALA A 93 -1.99 -17.01 -6.72
CA ALA A 93 -3.27 -16.57 -6.17
C ALA A 93 -4.45 -17.19 -6.94
N THR A 94 -5.36 -17.81 -6.20
CA THR A 94 -6.62 -18.31 -6.77
C THR A 94 -7.56 -17.16 -7.10
N ASP A 95 -8.57 -17.42 -7.93
CA ASP A 95 -9.57 -16.41 -8.27
C ASP A 95 -10.38 -15.99 -7.02
N GLU A 96 -10.61 -16.92 -6.08
CA GLU A 96 -11.30 -16.66 -4.82
C GLU A 96 -10.49 -15.72 -3.92
N GLU A 97 -9.17 -15.92 -3.81
CA GLU A 97 -8.28 -15.03 -3.05
C GLU A 97 -8.25 -13.63 -3.65
N ILE A 98 -8.21 -13.54 -4.99
CA ILE A 98 -8.28 -12.26 -5.71
C ILE A 98 -9.61 -11.56 -5.42
N ILE A 99 -10.73 -12.27 -5.54
CA ILE A 99 -12.06 -11.71 -5.26
C ILE A 99 -12.17 -11.23 -3.81
N GLU A 100 -11.62 -11.97 -2.86
CA GLU A 100 -11.65 -11.56 -1.45
C GLU A 100 -10.83 -10.29 -1.22
N ALA A 101 -9.63 -10.19 -1.79
CA ALA A 101 -8.84 -8.96 -1.73
C ALA A 101 -9.57 -7.76 -2.38
N LEU A 102 -10.27 -7.99 -3.49
CA LEU A 102 -11.11 -6.98 -4.14
C LEU A 102 -12.29 -6.54 -3.27
N LYS A 103 -12.89 -7.45 -2.49
CA LYS A 103 -13.96 -7.10 -1.53
C LYS A 103 -13.43 -6.25 -0.39
N ILE A 104 -12.26 -6.61 0.18
CA ILE A 104 -11.62 -5.84 1.26
C ILE A 104 -11.38 -4.40 0.82
N SER A 105 -10.87 -4.19 -0.39
CA SER A 105 -10.62 -2.86 -0.95
C SER A 105 -11.88 -2.15 -1.48
N CYS A 106 -13.07 -2.74 -1.38
CA CYS A 106 -14.31 -2.28 -2.03
C CYS A 106 -14.20 -2.18 -3.57
N ALA A 107 -13.23 -2.85 -4.19
CA ALA A 107 -13.09 -2.87 -5.64
C ALA A 107 -14.09 -3.84 -6.28
N TRP A 108 -14.49 -4.89 -5.56
CA TRP A 108 -15.47 -5.87 -6.07
C TRP A 108 -16.79 -5.23 -6.46
N ASP A 109 -17.19 -4.13 -5.80
CA ASP A 109 -18.43 -3.41 -6.10
C ASP A 109 -18.58 -3.02 -7.57
N PHE A 110 -17.47 -2.69 -8.24
CA PHE A 110 -17.50 -2.38 -9.67
C PHE A 110 -16.96 -3.51 -10.55
N VAL A 111 -15.99 -4.31 -10.05
CA VAL A 111 -15.37 -5.38 -10.85
C VAL A 111 -16.37 -6.47 -11.22
N GLN A 112 -17.30 -6.84 -10.32
CA GLN A 112 -18.34 -7.84 -10.58
C GLN A 112 -19.29 -7.47 -11.73
N HIS A 113 -19.38 -6.17 -12.08
CA HIS A 113 -20.23 -5.67 -13.17
C HIS A 113 -19.48 -5.52 -14.50
N LEU A 114 -18.18 -5.79 -14.54
CA LEU A 114 -17.42 -5.80 -15.78
C LEU A 114 -17.72 -7.07 -16.60
N PRO A 115 -17.67 -6.99 -17.93
CA PRO A 115 -18.04 -8.13 -18.81
C PRO A 115 -17.26 -9.41 -18.49
N ASP A 116 -15.96 -9.29 -18.23
CA ASP A 116 -15.06 -10.43 -17.96
C ASP A 116 -14.61 -10.46 -16.48
N THR A 117 -15.29 -9.73 -15.58
CA THR A 117 -15.00 -9.65 -14.14
C THR A 117 -13.50 -9.41 -13.89
N ILE A 118 -12.80 -10.31 -13.16
CA ILE A 118 -11.36 -10.19 -12.87
C ILE A 118 -10.48 -10.34 -14.12
N ASN A 119 -10.99 -10.91 -15.21
CA ASN A 119 -10.29 -11.03 -16.49
C ASN A 119 -10.49 -9.80 -17.39
N SER A 120 -11.25 -8.80 -16.94
CA SER A 120 -11.41 -7.54 -17.65
C SER A 120 -10.09 -6.79 -17.76
N ARG A 121 -9.84 -6.21 -18.93
CA ARG A 121 -8.58 -5.53 -19.24
C ARG A 121 -8.52 -4.13 -18.64
N VAL A 122 -7.38 -3.83 -18.09
CA VAL A 122 -6.96 -2.48 -17.67
C VAL A 122 -6.01 -1.93 -18.75
N GLY A 123 -6.28 -0.75 -19.25
CA GLY A 123 -5.38 -0.08 -20.19
C GLY A 123 -4.14 0.49 -19.49
N GLU A 124 -3.20 1.01 -20.29
CA GLU A 124 -2.00 1.68 -19.77
C GLU A 124 -2.35 2.73 -18.72
N ARG A 125 -1.65 2.71 -17.59
CA ARG A 125 -1.85 3.59 -16.43
C ARG A 125 -3.30 3.60 -15.91
N GLY A 126 -3.96 2.42 -15.91
CA GLY A 126 -5.34 2.30 -15.41
C GLY A 126 -6.40 2.90 -16.36
N ARG A 127 -6.06 3.15 -17.64
CA ARG A 127 -7.02 3.68 -18.62
C ARG A 127 -8.25 2.77 -18.65
N GLY A 128 -9.42 3.38 -18.56
CA GLY A 128 -10.72 2.69 -18.47
C GLY A 128 -11.30 2.67 -17.05
N PHE A 129 -10.51 3.04 -16.04
CA PHE A 129 -10.95 3.15 -14.65
C PHE A 129 -10.76 4.57 -14.12
N SER A 130 -11.62 5.01 -13.20
CA SER A 130 -11.42 6.25 -12.47
C SER A 130 -10.20 6.13 -11.54
N GLU A 131 -9.68 7.28 -11.07
CA GLU A 131 -8.57 7.28 -10.12
C GLU A 131 -8.91 6.50 -8.84
N GLY A 132 -10.11 6.70 -8.26
CA GLY A 132 -10.57 5.95 -7.09
C GLY A 132 -10.76 4.45 -7.35
N GLN A 133 -11.16 4.04 -8.56
CA GLN A 133 -11.19 2.62 -8.95
C GLN A 133 -9.77 2.04 -9.02
N SER A 134 -8.83 2.77 -9.63
CA SER A 134 -7.42 2.37 -9.72
C SER A 134 -6.77 2.27 -8.33
N GLN A 135 -7.05 3.22 -7.42
CA GLN A 135 -6.58 3.16 -6.03
C GLN A 135 -7.12 1.91 -5.30
N ARG A 136 -8.42 1.60 -5.44
CA ARG A 136 -8.99 0.40 -4.82
C ARG A 136 -8.37 -0.89 -5.36
N LEU A 137 -8.07 -0.97 -6.67
CA LEU A 137 -7.34 -2.10 -7.25
C LEU A 137 -5.91 -2.20 -6.69
N ALA A 138 -5.20 -1.08 -6.52
CA ALA A 138 -3.86 -1.05 -5.94
C ALA A 138 -3.87 -1.50 -4.47
N ILE A 139 -4.89 -1.09 -3.69
CA ILE A 139 -5.09 -1.55 -2.31
C ILE A 139 -5.38 -3.06 -2.29
N ALA A 140 -6.26 -3.57 -3.17
CA ALA A 140 -6.52 -5.01 -3.28
C ALA A 140 -5.24 -5.81 -3.51
N ARG A 141 -4.38 -5.35 -4.44
CA ARG A 141 -3.10 -5.97 -4.72
C ARG A 141 -2.18 -5.98 -3.50
N ALA A 142 -2.14 -4.89 -2.73
CA ALA A 142 -1.34 -4.83 -1.52
C ALA A 142 -1.87 -5.76 -0.41
N VAL A 143 -3.19 -5.86 -0.25
CA VAL A 143 -3.84 -6.78 0.70
C VAL A 143 -3.55 -8.24 0.30
N LEU A 144 -3.68 -8.59 -0.99
CA LEU A 144 -3.41 -9.93 -1.50
C LEU A 144 -1.96 -10.40 -1.24
N ARG A 145 -1.02 -9.47 -1.15
CA ARG A 145 0.38 -9.76 -0.82
C ARG A 145 0.54 -10.37 0.58
N ASP A 146 -0.40 -10.12 1.48
CA ASP A 146 -0.42 -10.64 2.86
C ASP A 146 0.90 -10.39 3.62
N ALA A 147 1.41 -9.17 3.53
CA ALA A 147 2.65 -8.78 4.22
C ALA A 147 2.33 -8.29 5.64
N PRO A 148 3.23 -8.54 6.62
CA PRO A 148 3.05 -8.14 8.02
C PRO A 148 2.76 -6.65 8.24
N VAL A 149 3.20 -5.78 7.34
CA VAL A 149 3.02 -4.33 7.44
C VAL A 149 2.45 -3.79 6.14
N LEU A 150 1.34 -3.09 6.22
CA LEU A 150 0.72 -2.37 5.10
C LEU A 150 1.02 -0.87 5.20
N LEU A 151 1.63 -0.31 4.15
CA LEU A 151 1.92 1.11 4.01
C LEU A 151 1.03 1.72 2.92
N LEU A 152 0.27 2.75 3.28
CA LEU A 152 -0.61 3.49 2.37
C LEU A 152 -0.12 4.95 2.28
N ASP A 153 0.37 5.36 1.10
CA ASP A 153 0.85 6.72 0.85
C ASP A 153 -0.19 7.47 0.01
N GLU A 154 -1.07 8.20 0.67
CA GLU A 154 -2.21 8.90 0.05
C GLU A 154 -3.08 8.00 -0.86
N ALA A 155 -3.09 6.70 -0.58
CA ALA A 155 -3.73 5.69 -1.42
C ALA A 155 -5.27 5.74 -1.41
N THR A 156 -5.86 6.57 -0.55
CA THR A 156 -7.31 6.78 -0.43
C THR A 156 -7.75 8.17 -0.86
N SER A 157 -6.83 9.01 -1.33
CA SER A 157 -7.09 10.43 -1.61
C SER A 157 -8.16 10.71 -2.68
N ALA A 158 -8.37 9.77 -3.62
CA ALA A 158 -9.40 9.86 -4.66
C ALA A 158 -10.71 9.12 -4.30
N LEU A 159 -10.82 8.60 -3.06
CA LEU A 159 -12.03 7.92 -2.58
C LEU A 159 -12.96 8.93 -1.89
N ASP A 160 -14.26 8.70 -2.03
CA ASP A 160 -15.23 9.38 -1.17
C ASP A 160 -15.11 8.88 0.28
N VAL A 161 -15.57 9.70 1.22
CA VAL A 161 -15.44 9.46 2.68
C VAL A 161 -16.04 8.11 3.11
N THR A 162 -17.13 7.69 2.48
CA THR A 162 -17.83 6.44 2.82
C THR A 162 -17.00 5.24 2.36
N THR A 163 -16.51 5.28 1.13
CA THR A 163 -15.66 4.22 0.55
C THR A 163 -14.34 4.13 1.32
N GLU A 164 -13.68 5.24 1.61
CA GLU A 164 -12.46 5.27 2.43
C GLU A 164 -12.65 4.59 3.78
N ARG A 165 -13.70 4.97 4.52
CA ARG A 165 -14.04 4.36 5.83
C ARG A 165 -14.28 2.86 5.72
N ASN A 166 -14.96 2.41 4.67
CA ASN A 166 -15.22 1.00 4.47
C ASN A 166 -13.93 0.22 4.17
N VAL A 167 -13.07 0.74 3.29
CA VAL A 167 -11.76 0.15 2.98
C VAL A 167 -10.92 0.01 4.25
N LEU A 168 -10.74 1.09 5.01
CA LEU A 168 -9.96 1.07 6.25
C LEU A 168 -10.56 0.09 7.27
N ARG A 169 -11.88 0.09 7.44
CA ARG A 169 -12.56 -0.85 8.35
C ARG A 169 -12.35 -2.31 7.92
N ASN A 170 -12.41 -2.61 6.63
CA ASN A 170 -12.23 -3.95 6.12
C ASN A 170 -10.79 -4.43 6.35
N ILE A 171 -9.80 -3.56 6.10
CA ILE A 171 -8.37 -3.86 6.35
C ILE A 171 -8.13 -4.17 7.85
N ILE A 172 -8.71 -3.37 8.75
CA ILE A 172 -8.54 -3.53 10.21
C ILE A 172 -9.12 -4.86 10.72
N ARG A 173 -10.09 -5.43 10.03
CA ARG A 173 -10.78 -6.67 10.43
C ARG A 173 -10.12 -7.95 9.93
N GLN A 174 -9.05 -7.83 9.13
CA GLN A 174 -8.23 -8.95 8.70
C GLN A 174 -7.30 -9.40 9.82
#